data_71ed4410345f40ab0f58cef23fcc4607
#
_entry.id   71ed4410345f40ab0f58cef23fcc4607
#
_cell.length_a   1.000
_cell.length_b   1.000
_cell.length_c   1.000
_cell.angle_alpha   90.00
_cell.angle_beta   90.00
_cell.angle_gamma   90.00
#
_symmetry.space_group_name_H-M   'P 1'
#
loop_
_entity.id
_entity.type
_entity.pdbx_description
1 polymer ?
#
loop_
_entity_poly.entity_id
_entity_poly.type
_entity_poly.pdbx_seq_one_letter_code
_entity_poly.pdbx_strand_id
1 'polypeptide(L)'
;MDHQLKQLQDWISESRHIVFFGGAGVSTESGIPDFRSVDGLYHQKYDYPPETILSHTFWEENPEEFYRFYRDKLIVKGAKPNAAHLRLAKLEQQGKLRAVVTQNIDGLHQAAGSKTVYEL
;
A
#
# COMPACT_ATOMS: atom_id res chain seq x y z
N MET A 1 -25.21 9.05 5.61
CA MET A 1 -24.07 8.50 4.86
C MET A 1 -23.85 9.32 3.60
N ASP A 2 -22.60 9.60 3.29
CA ASP A 2 -22.23 10.28 2.06
C ASP A 2 -22.78 9.52 0.84
N HIS A 3 -23.29 10.26 -0.16
CA HIS A 3 -23.83 9.69 -1.39
C HIS A 3 -22.78 8.81 -2.12
N GLN A 4 -21.53 9.24 -2.12
CA GLN A 4 -20.45 8.50 -2.77
C GLN A 4 -20.15 7.18 -2.05
N LEU A 5 -20.18 7.17 -0.72
CA LEU A 5 -19.99 5.96 0.06
C LEU A 5 -21.13 4.97 -0.15
N LYS A 6 -22.35 5.48 -0.23
CA LYS A 6 -23.51 4.63 -0.52
C LYS A 6 -23.40 4.01 -1.90
N GLN A 7 -23.00 4.80 -2.88
CA GLN A 7 -22.82 4.30 -4.25
C GLN A 7 -21.74 3.20 -4.31
N LEU A 8 -20.62 3.40 -3.63
CA LEU A 8 -19.57 2.38 -3.55
C LEU A 8 -20.10 1.11 -2.88
N GLN A 9 -20.85 1.25 -1.80
CA GLN A 9 -21.43 0.11 -1.10
C GLN A 9 -22.39 -0.66 -2.02
N ASP A 10 -23.22 0.03 -2.79
CA ASP A 10 -24.13 -0.59 -3.74
C ASP A 10 -23.35 -1.35 -4.82
N TRP A 11 -22.31 -0.75 -5.37
CA TRP A 11 -21.46 -1.42 -6.37
C TRP A 11 -20.82 -2.69 -5.82
N ILE A 12 -20.31 -2.63 -4.59
CA ILE A 12 -19.71 -3.82 -3.95
C ILE A 12 -20.77 -4.91 -3.76
N SER A 13 -21.96 -4.53 -3.30
CA SER A 13 -23.04 -5.48 -3.06
C SER A 13 -23.51 -6.18 -4.34
N GLU A 14 -23.52 -5.47 -5.46
CA GLU A 14 -24.01 -5.96 -6.75
C GLU A 14 -22.93 -6.71 -7.54
N SER A 15 -21.65 -6.50 -7.21
CA SER A 15 -20.54 -7.06 -7.98
C SER A 15 -20.19 -8.47 -7.53
N ARG A 16 -19.70 -9.28 -8.47
CA ARG A 16 -19.25 -10.65 -8.24
C ARG A 16 -17.82 -10.89 -8.69
N HIS A 17 -17.22 -9.94 -9.38
CA HIS A 17 -15.87 -10.04 -9.93
C HIS A 17 -15.12 -8.74 -9.64
N ILE A 18 -14.78 -8.52 -8.37
CA ILE A 18 -14.09 -7.32 -7.94
C ILE A 18 -12.58 -7.58 -8.01
N VAL A 19 -11.84 -6.62 -8.53
CA VAL A 19 -10.39 -6.56 -8.44
C VAL A 19 -10.03 -5.26 -7.74
N PHE A 20 -9.18 -5.33 -6.74
CA PHE A 20 -8.65 -4.15 -6.06
C PHE A 20 -7.25 -3.86 -6.57
N PHE A 21 -7.04 -2.62 -6.99
CA PHE A 21 -5.70 -2.12 -7.34
C PHE A 21 -5.36 -0.98 -6.40
N GLY A 22 -4.23 -1.09 -5.71
CA GLY A 22 -3.85 -0.07 -4.74
C GLY A 22 -2.36 0.06 -4.55
N GLY A 23 -1.99 1.16 -3.94
CA GLY A 23 -0.61 1.49 -3.65
C GLY A 23 -0.41 1.88 -2.19
N ALA A 24 0.55 2.78 -1.95
CA ALA A 24 0.98 3.16 -0.59
C ALA A 24 -0.14 3.77 0.26
N GLY A 25 -1.12 4.44 -0.36
CA GLY A 25 -2.21 5.07 0.38
C GLY A 25 -3.06 4.09 1.18
N VAL A 26 -3.16 2.83 0.79
CA VAL A 26 -3.94 1.84 1.53
C VAL A 26 -3.28 1.46 2.85
N SER A 27 -1.98 1.68 3.00
CA SER A 27 -1.22 1.29 4.19
C SER A 27 -0.93 2.45 5.16
N THR A 28 -1.37 3.67 4.86
CA THR A 28 -1.13 4.83 5.73
C THR A 28 -1.80 4.65 7.10
N GLU A 29 -2.99 4.09 7.14
CA GLU A 29 -3.70 3.78 8.39
C GLU A 29 -3.00 2.68 9.21
N SER A 30 -2.06 1.97 8.62
CA SER A 30 -1.23 0.98 9.31
C SER A 30 0.08 1.58 9.84
N GLY A 31 0.29 2.88 9.67
CA GLY A 31 1.49 3.57 10.11
C GLY A 31 2.63 3.58 9.10
N ILE A 32 2.38 3.15 7.87
CA ILE A 32 3.38 3.19 6.80
C ILE A 32 3.13 4.43 5.95
N PRO A 33 4.04 5.43 5.97
CA PRO A 33 3.81 6.66 5.21
C PRO A 33 3.81 6.39 3.70
N ASP A 34 2.94 7.08 2.99
CA ASP A 34 2.97 7.10 1.54
C ASP A 34 4.09 8.03 1.04
N PHE A 35 4.16 8.25 -0.27
CA PHE A 35 5.25 9.05 -0.84
C PHE A 35 4.90 10.54 -0.96
N ARG A 36 3.69 10.89 -1.35
CA ARG A 36 3.33 12.22 -1.84
C ARG A 36 2.40 13.03 -0.96
N SER A 37 1.77 12.44 0.04
CA SER A 37 0.92 13.20 0.97
C SER A 37 1.76 14.17 1.80
N VAL A 38 1.11 15.08 2.53
CA VAL A 38 1.80 16.06 3.37
C VAL A 38 2.74 15.40 4.37
N ASP A 39 2.35 14.24 4.92
CA ASP A 39 3.16 13.47 5.87
C ASP A 39 3.95 12.34 5.19
N GLY A 40 3.96 12.30 3.86
CA GLY A 40 4.60 11.23 3.10
C GLY A 40 6.11 11.38 2.97
N LEU A 41 6.74 10.36 2.40
CA LEU A 41 8.20 10.27 2.30
C LEU A 41 8.81 11.41 1.50
N TYR A 42 8.12 11.90 0.46
CA TYR A 42 8.64 12.97 -0.39
C TYR A 42 8.69 14.33 0.30
N HIS A 43 8.01 14.50 1.43
CA HIS A 43 8.01 15.72 2.21
C HIS A 43 8.93 15.65 3.44
N GLN A 44 9.61 14.54 3.67
CA GLN A 44 10.56 14.39 4.76
C GLN A 44 11.93 14.93 4.32
N LYS A 45 12.70 15.42 5.31
CA LYS A 45 14.01 16.03 5.01
C LYS A 45 15.12 14.98 4.95
N TYR A 46 15.80 14.94 3.81
CA TYR A 46 17.00 14.15 3.57
C TYR A 46 17.99 14.99 2.78
N ASP A 47 19.25 14.58 2.74
CA ASP A 47 20.30 15.23 1.97
C ASP A 47 19.99 15.26 0.47
N TYR A 48 19.21 14.28 0.03
CA TYR A 48 18.73 14.16 -1.35
C TYR A 48 17.21 14.03 -1.37
N PRO A 49 16.53 14.54 -2.42
CA PRO A 49 15.09 14.29 -2.56
C PRO A 49 14.78 12.80 -2.59
N PRO A 50 13.71 12.34 -1.91
CA PRO A 50 13.35 10.91 -1.91
C PRO A 50 13.16 10.32 -3.30
N GLU A 51 12.63 11.07 -4.26
CA GLU A 51 12.50 10.62 -5.65
C GLU A 51 13.85 10.27 -6.27
N THR A 52 14.89 11.04 -5.91
CA THR A 52 16.26 10.79 -6.37
C THR A 52 16.82 9.54 -5.70
N ILE A 53 16.67 9.41 -4.38
CA ILE A 53 17.18 8.28 -3.61
C ILE A 53 16.56 6.97 -4.11
N LEU A 54 15.27 6.98 -4.46
CA LEU A 54 14.54 5.79 -4.90
C LEU A 54 14.79 5.44 -6.37
N SER A 55 15.60 6.20 -7.09
CA SER A 55 15.91 5.88 -8.48
C SER A 55 16.95 4.76 -8.58
N HIS A 56 16.87 3.98 -9.66
CA HIS A 56 17.84 2.94 -9.94
C HIS A 56 19.26 3.50 -10.12
N THR A 57 19.37 4.66 -10.78
CA THR A 57 20.67 5.32 -10.99
C THR A 57 21.31 5.71 -9.65
N PHE A 58 20.53 6.25 -8.71
CA PHE A 58 21.06 6.59 -7.39
C PHE A 58 21.54 5.33 -6.64
N TRP A 59 20.78 4.23 -6.72
CA TRP A 59 21.18 2.97 -6.10
C TRP A 59 22.54 2.48 -6.63
N GLU A 60 22.78 2.59 -7.93
CA GLU A 60 24.05 2.19 -8.53
C GLU A 60 25.20 3.12 -8.09
N GLU A 61 24.96 4.42 -8.04
CA GLU A 61 26.00 5.42 -7.76
C GLU A 61 26.28 5.60 -6.27
N ASN A 62 25.27 5.42 -5.42
CA ASN A 62 25.39 5.67 -3.98
C ASN A 62 24.57 4.64 -3.18
N PRO A 63 25.00 3.35 -3.19
CA PRO A 63 24.22 2.29 -2.56
C PRO A 63 24.11 2.44 -1.03
N GLU A 64 25.12 3.02 -0.36
CA GLU A 64 25.07 3.18 1.10
C GLU A 64 23.92 4.10 1.50
N GLU A 65 23.80 5.26 0.85
CA GLU A 65 22.72 6.20 1.14
C GLU A 65 21.36 5.62 0.75
N PHE A 66 21.28 4.89 -0.36
CA PHE A 66 20.06 4.19 -0.76
C PHE A 66 19.60 3.22 0.32
N TYR A 67 20.50 2.36 0.82
CA TYR A 67 20.14 1.37 1.83
C TYR A 67 19.85 2.00 3.18
N ARG A 68 20.50 3.11 3.53
CA ARG A 68 20.17 3.87 4.73
C ARG A 68 18.72 4.34 4.68
N PHE A 69 18.31 4.97 3.59
CA PHE A 69 16.95 5.42 3.38
C PHE A 69 15.97 4.22 3.38
N TYR A 70 16.33 3.16 2.69
CA TYR A 70 15.49 1.96 2.59
C TYR A 70 15.22 1.38 3.98
N ARG A 71 16.25 1.20 4.78
CA ARG A 71 16.10 0.68 6.15
C ARG A 71 15.30 1.61 7.05
N ASP A 72 15.52 2.91 6.93
CA ASP A 72 14.86 3.89 7.81
C ASP A 72 13.39 4.10 7.47
N LYS A 73 13.03 4.03 6.19
CA LYS A 73 11.72 4.49 5.72
C LYS A 73 10.88 3.46 5.01
N LEU A 74 11.49 2.54 4.28
CA LEU A 74 10.73 1.57 3.50
C LEU A 74 10.46 0.27 4.25
N ILE A 75 11.30 -0.08 5.20
CA ILE A 75 11.08 -1.25 6.05
C ILE A 75 10.44 -0.79 7.36
N VAL A 76 9.16 -1.08 7.52
CA VAL A 76 8.41 -0.73 8.72
C VAL A 76 8.11 -2.00 9.50
N LYS A 77 8.74 -2.13 10.66
CA LYS A 77 8.54 -3.29 11.53
C LYS A 77 7.32 -3.10 12.40
N GLY A 78 6.56 -4.16 12.62
CA GLY A 78 5.42 -4.16 13.53
C GLY A 78 4.14 -3.55 12.96
N ALA A 79 4.11 -3.16 11.69
CA ALA A 79 2.88 -2.69 11.06
C ALA A 79 1.88 -3.84 10.95
N LYS A 80 0.59 -3.51 11.13
CA LYS A 80 -0.49 -4.49 11.09
C LYS A 80 -1.52 -4.10 10.04
N PRO A 81 -2.24 -5.08 9.46
CA PRO A 81 -3.33 -4.77 8.55
C PRO A 81 -4.35 -3.83 9.19
N ASN A 82 -4.82 -2.88 8.41
CA ASN A 82 -5.90 -1.98 8.83
C ASN A 82 -7.26 -2.49 8.32
N ALA A 83 -8.30 -1.71 8.58
CA ALA A 83 -9.67 -2.08 8.21
C ALA A 83 -9.84 -2.33 6.70
N ALA A 84 -9.13 -1.59 5.85
CA ALA A 84 -9.22 -1.79 4.41
C ALA A 84 -8.64 -3.14 4.00
N HIS A 85 -7.45 -3.50 4.50
CA HIS A 85 -6.86 -4.81 4.23
C HIS A 85 -7.76 -5.95 4.67
N LEU A 86 -8.32 -5.83 5.88
CA LEU A 86 -9.19 -6.85 6.45
C LEU A 86 -10.50 -6.99 5.66
N ARG A 87 -11.06 -5.87 5.23
CA ARG A 87 -12.29 -5.88 4.43
C ARG A 87 -12.08 -6.54 3.07
N LEU A 88 -10.96 -6.25 2.42
CA LEU A 88 -10.62 -6.87 1.13
C LEU A 88 -10.47 -8.38 1.27
N ALA A 89 -9.81 -8.85 2.33
CA ALA A 89 -9.68 -10.27 2.60
C ALA A 89 -11.04 -10.92 2.83
N LYS A 90 -11.94 -10.24 3.54
CA LYS A 90 -13.30 -10.72 3.77
C LYS A 90 -14.10 -10.83 2.48
N LEU A 91 -13.97 -9.84 1.60
CA LEU A 91 -14.65 -9.88 0.29
C LEU A 91 -14.14 -11.04 -0.56
N GLU A 92 -12.86 -11.37 -0.48
CA GLU A 92 -12.31 -12.55 -1.14
C GLU A 92 -12.92 -13.84 -0.58
N GLN A 93 -13.01 -13.96 0.75
CA GLN A 93 -13.63 -15.10 1.40
C GLN A 93 -15.10 -15.30 1.01
N GLN A 94 -15.79 -14.18 0.76
CA GLN A 94 -17.19 -14.20 0.31
C GLN A 94 -17.35 -14.53 -1.19
N GLY A 95 -16.24 -14.69 -1.91
CA GLY A 95 -16.25 -14.99 -3.33
C GLY A 95 -16.52 -13.80 -4.23
N LYS A 96 -16.52 -12.57 -3.68
CA LYS A 96 -16.76 -11.35 -4.45
C LYS A 96 -15.49 -10.75 -5.04
N LEU A 97 -14.38 -10.79 -4.30
CA LEU A 97 -13.11 -10.21 -4.72
C LEU A 97 -12.22 -11.32 -5.28
N ARG A 98 -11.77 -11.11 -6.51
CA ARG A 98 -10.95 -12.09 -7.25
C ARG A 98 -9.46 -11.94 -7.01
N ALA A 99 -9.00 -10.69 -6.86
CA ALA A 99 -7.58 -10.43 -6.70
C ALA A 99 -7.34 -9.06 -6.08
N VAL A 100 -6.22 -8.96 -5.39
CA VAL A 100 -5.59 -7.69 -5.01
C VAL A 100 -4.35 -7.53 -5.88
N VAL A 101 -4.22 -6.40 -6.55
CA VAL A 101 -3.02 -6.00 -7.29
C VAL A 101 -2.40 -4.84 -6.52
N THR A 102 -1.17 -5.00 -6.07
CA THR A 102 -0.55 -4.02 -5.19
C THR A 102 0.84 -3.61 -5.67
N GLN A 103 1.16 -2.33 -5.46
CA GLN A 103 2.50 -1.79 -5.64
C GLN A 103 3.30 -1.85 -4.34
N ASN A 104 2.69 -2.32 -3.24
CA ASN A 104 3.29 -2.32 -1.92
C ASN A 104 4.15 -3.56 -1.67
N ILE A 105 5.18 -3.37 -0.85
CA ILE A 105 6.07 -4.46 -0.43
C ILE A 105 5.84 -4.84 1.04
N ASP A 106 4.78 -4.32 1.65
CA ASP A 106 4.56 -4.43 3.10
C ASP A 106 3.97 -5.77 3.55
N GLY A 107 3.42 -6.57 2.63
CA GLY A 107 2.83 -7.87 2.95
C GLY A 107 1.53 -7.79 3.75
N LEU A 108 0.92 -6.61 3.90
CA LEU A 108 -0.24 -6.45 4.77
C LEU A 108 -1.50 -7.10 4.21
N HIS A 109 -1.65 -7.17 2.88
CA HIS A 109 -2.78 -7.88 2.29
C HIS A 109 -2.73 -9.36 2.65
N GLN A 110 -1.56 -9.98 2.53
CA GLN A 110 -1.36 -11.38 2.90
C GLN A 110 -1.56 -11.59 4.40
N ALA A 111 -1.04 -10.68 5.22
CA ALA A 111 -1.22 -10.74 6.68
C ALA A 111 -2.69 -10.63 7.10
N ALA A 112 -3.51 -9.92 6.33
CA ALA A 112 -4.94 -9.81 6.57
C ALA A 112 -5.72 -11.07 6.16
N GLY A 113 -5.10 -11.97 5.40
CA GLY A 113 -5.73 -13.19 4.94
C GLY A 113 -6.06 -13.26 3.46
N SER A 114 -5.73 -12.22 2.68
CA SER A 114 -5.90 -12.27 1.22
C SER A 114 -4.97 -13.33 0.62
N LYS A 115 -5.50 -14.18 -0.24
CA LYS A 115 -4.76 -15.30 -0.83
C LYS A 115 -4.27 -14.99 -2.25
N THR A 116 -5.05 -14.27 -3.02
CA THR A 116 -4.70 -13.91 -4.40
C THR A 116 -4.21 -12.48 -4.43
N VAL A 117 -2.91 -12.31 -4.26
CA VAL A 117 -2.24 -11.00 -4.21
C VAL A 117 -1.13 -11.00 -5.25
N TYR A 118 -1.19 -10.04 -6.16
CA TYR A 118 -0.17 -9.84 -7.19
C TYR A 118 0.63 -8.59 -6.85
N GLU A 119 1.89 -8.79 -6.50
CA GLU A 119 2.82 -7.70 -6.21
C GLU A 119 3.53 -7.30 -7.51
N LEU A 120 3.42 -6.02 -7.85
CA LEU A 120 4.02 -5.48 -9.09
C LEU A 120 5.49 -5.13 -8.91
#